data_3e08fe38e7aad359b1e09f7903b7a747
#
_entry.id   3e08fe38e7aad359b1e09f7903b7a747
#
_cell.length_a   1.000
_cell.length_b   1.000
_cell.length_c   1.000
_cell.angle_alpha   90.00
_cell.angle_beta   90.00
_cell.angle_gamma   90.00
#
_symmetry.space_group_name_H-M   'P 1'
#
loop_
_entity.id
_entity.type
_entity.pdbx_description
1 polymer ?
#
loop_
_entity_poly.entity_id
_entity_poly.type
_entity_poly.pdbx_seq_one_letter_code
_entity_poly.pdbx_strand_id
1 'polypeptide(L)'
;MRKEEIQAEHKRLRKVKKNADAGQVRAESIGKSSQTPMFRNYLTGVGPLVKPIIKRNDYLREFSKFEKDNASAMQKLLVEAEELPKATAQNWNTKREAKIGIIADRFLYESLEVAADFIPITPENFREAIPQTDVLLVVSAWRGLNEEWVNLPRRTSGKRELLEKTIIPFTKDQGIPVVFYSKEDPPNYESFVSMARLADHVFTSAEEVIPKYRKDIPDGIPVEPLRFGVNYKIHNPLGSMRHMGREMVFAGSWMSHKYPSRAASTEKMFDGALRAGLPLYVVDRNLDLDPKSFKNLEKYMFPDRFVANLHRPLPHDELLRLQKLLPLAFNLNSVMGSQTMFANRVVELLAMGTLLISNYSAGVNTRYPSVAIMDTELDTQQFLETLSDDYLRYCQVEGIREVFLHDTAFDRVDKILNSVGISTPTDDHRILVVANSQAEFEQFQQAQASDFECTYVPSSEASNIKGSEHGDLVIFANRLEAFGPDIINDAVAAYRYSAPDALYITAFDSEAEAYEPTTHDNGISKPATAYWINAGEMVDDATVETSMTIKSSFTSNN
;
A
#
# COMPACT_ATOMS: atom_id res chain seq x y z
N MET A 1 -11.15 6.09 16.25
CA MET A 1 -10.25 5.61 17.36
C MET A 1 -8.87 6.18 17.14
N ARG A 2 -8.22 6.71 18.19
CA ARG A 2 -6.88 7.32 18.10
C ARG A 2 -5.80 6.21 18.16
N LYS A 3 -4.58 6.51 17.72
CA LYS A 3 -3.38 5.64 17.81
C LYS A 3 -3.26 4.94 19.18
N GLU A 4 -3.62 5.63 20.24
CA GLU A 4 -3.63 5.09 21.62
C GLU A 4 -4.65 3.98 21.82
N GLU A 5 -5.78 4.00 21.15
CA GLU A 5 -6.85 2.99 21.26
C GLU A 5 -6.50 1.74 20.48
N ILE A 6 -5.87 1.87 19.30
CA ILE A 6 -5.27 0.72 18.59
C ILE A 6 -4.17 0.08 19.44
N GLN A 7 -3.31 0.90 20.06
CA GLN A 7 -2.28 0.41 20.97
C GLN A 7 -2.90 -0.24 22.23
N ALA A 8 -4.02 0.30 22.72
CA ALA A 8 -4.76 -0.29 23.83
C ALA A 8 -5.39 -1.62 23.43
N GLU A 9 -5.95 -1.74 22.23
CA GLU A 9 -6.52 -3.00 21.72
C GLU A 9 -5.43 -4.03 21.43
N HIS A 10 -4.30 -3.64 20.83
CA HIS A 10 -3.14 -4.52 20.73
C HIS A 10 -2.62 -4.98 22.10
N LYS A 11 -2.67 -4.09 23.11
CA LYS A 11 -2.29 -4.43 24.49
C LYS A 11 -3.34 -5.37 25.13
N ARG A 12 -4.63 -5.19 24.80
CA ARG A 12 -5.73 -6.10 25.22
C ARG A 12 -5.55 -7.48 24.60
N LEU A 13 -5.29 -7.55 23.29
CA LEU A 13 -5.03 -8.81 22.58
C LEU A 13 -3.78 -9.52 23.11
N ARG A 14 -2.71 -8.78 23.44
CA ARG A 14 -1.53 -9.34 24.13
C ARG A 14 -1.85 -9.88 25.54
N LYS A 15 -2.81 -9.27 26.24
CA LYS A 15 -3.27 -9.76 27.54
C LYS A 15 -4.15 -11.01 27.42
N VAL A 16 -5.00 -11.06 26.38
CA VAL A 16 -5.78 -12.25 26.01
C VAL A 16 -4.82 -13.41 25.68
N LYS A 17 -3.73 -13.17 24.94
CA LYS A 17 -2.66 -14.13 24.70
C LYS A 17 -2.12 -14.72 26.00
N LYS A 18 -1.72 -13.87 26.96
CA LYS A 18 -1.13 -14.32 28.22
C LYS A 18 -2.08 -15.23 29.04
N ASN A 19 -3.39 -15.01 28.88
CA ASN A 19 -4.40 -15.85 29.47
C ASN A 19 -4.62 -17.15 28.68
N ALA A 20 -4.42 -17.11 27.36
CA ALA A 20 -4.53 -18.28 26.49
C ALA A 20 -3.31 -19.20 26.58
N ASP A 21 -2.10 -18.66 26.85
CA ASP A 21 -0.91 -19.47 27.17
C ASP A 21 -1.17 -20.38 28.40
N ALA A 22 -1.93 -19.88 29.38
CA ALA A 22 -2.40 -20.68 30.51
C ALA A 22 -3.49 -21.72 30.13
N GLY A 23 -4.27 -21.41 29.08
CA GLY A 23 -5.27 -22.32 28.50
C GLY A 23 -4.65 -23.39 27.59
N GLN A 24 -3.52 -23.09 26.93
CA GLN A 24 -2.85 -23.99 26.02
C GLN A 24 -2.32 -25.24 26.71
N VAL A 25 -1.76 -25.10 27.91
CA VAL A 25 -1.33 -26.25 28.74
C VAL A 25 -2.53 -27.19 29.04
N ARG A 26 -3.72 -26.60 29.15
CA ARG A 26 -4.97 -27.33 29.38
C ARG A 26 -5.49 -27.95 28.07
N ALA A 27 -5.39 -27.26 26.94
CA ALA A 27 -5.79 -27.76 25.65
C ALA A 27 -4.87 -28.89 25.13
N GLU A 28 -3.57 -28.81 25.38
CA GLU A 28 -2.61 -29.89 25.09
C GLU A 28 -2.92 -31.17 25.87
N SER A 29 -3.44 -31.04 27.09
CA SER A 29 -3.90 -32.20 27.88
C SER A 29 -5.19 -32.83 27.34
N ILE A 30 -6.06 -32.01 26.72
CA ILE A 30 -7.32 -32.43 26.11
C ILE A 30 -7.08 -32.98 24.69
N GLY A 31 -6.19 -32.36 23.92
CA GLY A 31 -5.84 -32.76 22.56
C GLY A 31 -5.21 -34.16 22.45
N LYS A 32 -4.61 -34.65 23.55
CA LYS A 32 -4.10 -36.04 23.62
C LYS A 32 -5.20 -37.11 23.52
N SER A 33 -6.46 -36.71 23.62
CA SER A 33 -7.63 -37.60 23.54
C SER A 33 -8.40 -37.54 22.22
N SER A 34 -8.07 -36.65 21.30
CA SER A 34 -8.77 -36.53 19.99
C SER A 34 -8.21 -37.49 18.96
N GLN A 35 -9.07 -38.30 18.34
CA GLN A 35 -8.68 -39.43 17.49
C GLN A 35 -8.55 -39.10 15.99
N THR A 36 -8.65 -37.84 15.55
CA THR A 36 -8.47 -37.47 14.14
C THR A 36 -6.99 -37.24 13.79
N PRO A 37 -6.41 -37.98 12.85
CA PRO A 37 -4.99 -37.88 12.50
C PRO A 37 -4.54 -36.48 12.10
N MET A 38 -5.43 -35.72 11.48
CA MET A 38 -5.17 -34.35 11.03
C MET A 38 -5.03 -33.38 12.20
N PHE A 39 -5.89 -33.47 13.19
CA PHE A 39 -5.87 -32.64 14.40
C PHE A 39 -4.64 -32.93 15.29
N ARG A 40 -4.24 -34.19 15.35
CA ARG A 40 -3.08 -34.64 16.12
C ARG A 40 -1.76 -34.11 15.55
N ASN A 41 -1.65 -34.01 14.23
CA ASN A 41 -0.46 -33.48 13.56
C ASN A 41 -0.31 -31.96 13.76
N TYR A 42 -1.40 -31.23 13.86
CA TYR A 42 -1.40 -29.80 14.13
C TYR A 42 -1.01 -29.47 15.58
N LEU A 43 -1.57 -30.17 16.55
CA LEU A 43 -1.38 -29.88 17.98
C LEU A 43 -0.03 -30.34 18.54
N THR A 44 0.58 -31.38 17.97
CA THR A 44 1.81 -31.97 18.53
C THR A 44 3.07 -31.57 17.80
N GLY A 45 2.98 -30.88 16.66
CA GLY A 45 4.14 -30.58 15.81
C GLY A 45 4.86 -31.83 15.28
N VAL A 46 4.35 -33.01 15.62
CA VAL A 46 4.87 -34.33 15.20
C VAL A 46 3.89 -34.88 14.18
N GLY A 47 3.93 -34.29 12.97
CA GLY A 47 3.43 -34.99 11.79
C GLY A 47 4.20 -36.30 11.61
N PRO A 48 3.68 -37.30 10.85
CA PRO A 48 4.54 -38.39 10.40
C PRO A 48 5.80 -37.74 9.87
N LEU A 49 6.98 -38.31 10.19
CA LEU A 49 8.27 -37.89 9.66
C LEU A 49 8.24 -38.05 8.11
N VAL A 50 7.51 -37.16 7.45
CA VAL A 50 7.53 -37.00 6.01
C VAL A 50 8.88 -36.40 5.73
N LYS A 51 9.75 -37.15 5.05
CA LYS A 51 11.03 -36.60 4.62
C LYS A 51 10.75 -35.34 3.83
N PRO A 52 11.39 -34.21 4.16
CA PRO A 52 11.16 -32.96 3.45
C PRO A 52 11.45 -33.18 1.95
N ILE A 53 10.59 -32.60 1.11
CA ILE A 53 10.77 -32.67 -0.35
C ILE A 53 11.99 -31.81 -0.70
N ILE A 54 13.06 -32.45 -1.12
CA ILE A 54 14.33 -31.77 -1.40
C ILE A 54 14.46 -31.43 -2.89
N LYS A 55 13.80 -32.21 -3.77
CA LYS A 55 13.93 -32.06 -5.23
C LYS A 55 12.73 -31.29 -5.81
N ARG A 56 13.03 -30.35 -6.67
CA ARG A 56 12.02 -29.51 -7.37
C ARG A 56 10.95 -30.34 -8.08
N ASN A 57 11.33 -31.41 -8.76
CA ASN A 57 10.37 -32.27 -9.49
C ASN A 57 9.38 -32.97 -8.55
N ASP A 58 9.84 -33.42 -7.38
CA ASP A 58 8.96 -34.04 -6.39
C ASP A 58 8.00 -32.99 -5.78
N TYR A 59 8.50 -31.79 -5.56
CA TYR A 59 7.70 -30.66 -5.09
C TYR A 59 6.59 -30.28 -6.08
N LEU A 60 6.93 -30.15 -7.37
CA LEU A 60 5.94 -29.87 -8.40
C LEU A 60 4.93 -31.01 -8.59
N ARG A 61 5.35 -32.27 -8.40
CA ARG A 61 4.43 -33.41 -8.40
C ARG A 61 3.48 -33.37 -7.19
N GLU A 62 3.95 -32.95 -6.01
CA GLU A 62 3.08 -32.77 -4.86
C GLU A 62 2.10 -31.62 -5.09
N PHE A 63 2.57 -30.47 -5.56
CA PHE A 63 1.74 -29.34 -5.94
C PHE A 63 0.64 -29.69 -6.96
N SER A 64 0.96 -30.50 -7.97
CA SER A 64 0.00 -30.91 -9.00
C SER A 64 -1.24 -31.65 -8.48
N LYS A 65 -1.18 -32.20 -7.27
CA LYS A 65 -2.33 -32.83 -6.63
C LYS A 65 -3.41 -31.83 -6.23
N PHE A 66 -3.01 -30.61 -5.92
CA PHE A 66 -3.89 -29.52 -5.47
C PHE A 66 -4.16 -28.49 -6.56
N GLU A 67 -3.36 -28.47 -7.61
CA GLU A 67 -3.34 -27.43 -8.64
C GLU A 67 -4.71 -27.18 -9.26
N LYS A 68 -5.48 -28.24 -9.57
CA LYS A 68 -6.80 -28.10 -10.20
C LYS A 68 -7.81 -27.40 -9.29
N ASP A 69 -7.85 -27.79 -8.01
CA ASP A 69 -8.78 -27.22 -7.04
C ASP A 69 -8.36 -25.79 -6.69
N ASN A 70 -7.06 -25.54 -6.51
CA ASN A 70 -6.49 -24.22 -6.27
C ASN A 70 -6.75 -23.28 -7.46
N ALA A 71 -6.56 -23.74 -8.69
CA ALA A 71 -6.85 -22.94 -9.88
C ALA A 71 -8.35 -22.61 -10.00
N SER A 72 -9.24 -23.56 -9.67
CA SER A 72 -10.68 -23.33 -9.68
C SER A 72 -11.12 -22.32 -8.61
N ALA A 73 -10.55 -22.39 -7.40
CA ALA A 73 -10.82 -21.43 -6.33
C ALA A 73 -10.31 -20.02 -6.71
N MET A 74 -9.07 -19.94 -7.21
CA MET A 74 -8.46 -18.69 -7.68
C MET A 74 -9.27 -18.06 -8.80
N GLN A 75 -9.73 -18.85 -9.78
CA GLN A 75 -10.51 -18.34 -10.91
C GLN A 75 -11.82 -17.66 -10.47
N LYS A 76 -12.49 -18.17 -9.44
CA LYS A 76 -13.72 -17.54 -8.90
C LYS A 76 -13.41 -16.16 -8.33
N LEU A 77 -12.33 -16.05 -7.54
CA LEU A 77 -11.90 -14.76 -6.98
C LEU A 77 -11.46 -13.78 -8.07
N LEU A 78 -10.77 -14.25 -9.11
CA LEU A 78 -10.35 -13.39 -10.22
C LEU A 78 -11.54 -12.87 -11.03
N VAL A 79 -12.58 -13.68 -11.25
CA VAL A 79 -13.82 -13.22 -11.90
C VAL A 79 -14.50 -12.13 -11.05
N GLU A 80 -14.61 -12.32 -9.74
CA GLU A 80 -15.14 -11.30 -8.82
C GLU A 80 -14.27 -10.03 -8.82
N ALA A 81 -12.94 -10.21 -8.80
CA ALA A 81 -11.98 -9.10 -8.81
C ALA A 81 -11.98 -8.30 -10.13
N GLU A 82 -12.38 -8.90 -11.25
CA GLU A 82 -12.49 -8.22 -12.53
C GLU A 82 -13.61 -7.18 -12.55
N GLU A 83 -14.66 -7.41 -11.77
CA GLU A 83 -15.82 -6.52 -11.62
C GLU A 83 -15.56 -5.31 -10.70
N LEU A 84 -14.36 -5.21 -10.08
CA LEU A 84 -14.05 -4.10 -9.19
C LEU A 84 -13.94 -2.77 -9.94
N PRO A 85 -14.47 -1.68 -9.37
CA PRO A 85 -14.38 -0.35 -9.97
C PRO A 85 -12.93 0.10 -10.16
N LYS A 86 -12.70 0.92 -11.19
CA LYS A 86 -11.40 1.51 -11.50
C LYS A 86 -11.42 3.01 -11.20
N ALA A 87 -10.39 3.51 -10.54
CA ALA A 87 -10.19 4.95 -10.43
C ALA A 87 -9.66 5.49 -11.77
N THR A 88 -10.39 6.40 -12.37
CA THR A 88 -10.02 7.04 -13.64
C THR A 88 -9.49 8.44 -13.43
N ALA A 89 -9.98 9.13 -12.41
CA ALA A 89 -9.64 10.49 -12.03
C ALA A 89 -9.63 10.65 -10.51
N GLN A 90 -9.12 11.77 -10.04
CA GLN A 90 -9.21 12.26 -8.67
C GLN A 90 -9.26 13.80 -8.72
N ASN A 91 -9.78 14.45 -7.66
CA ASN A 91 -10.02 15.89 -7.68
C ASN A 91 -8.95 16.71 -6.94
N TRP A 92 -8.25 16.11 -5.98
CA TRP A 92 -7.38 16.86 -5.08
C TRP A 92 -6.05 17.30 -5.68
N ASN A 93 -5.37 16.40 -6.41
CA ASN A 93 -4.03 16.70 -6.91
C ASN A 93 -4.06 17.09 -8.38
N THR A 94 -3.29 18.10 -8.74
CA THR A 94 -3.02 18.45 -10.14
C THR A 94 -1.72 17.75 -10.60
N LYS A 95 -1.73 17.18 -11.80
CA LYS A 95 -0.53 16.60 -12.41
C LYS A 95 0.54 17.68 -12.57
N ARG A 96 1.79 17.37 -12.18
CA ARG A 96 2.91 18.32 -12.26
C ARG A 96 3.31 18.54 -13.70
N GLU A 97 3.56 19.80 -14.06
CA GLU A 97 3.93 20.18 -15.45
C GLU A 97 5.36 19.77 -15.81
N ALA A 98 6.21 19.54 -14.79
CA ALA A 98 7.60 19.14 -14.99
C ALA A 98 7.71 17.81 -15.73
N LYS A 99 8.62 17.74 -16.70
CA LYS A 99 8.97 16.53 -17.45
C LYS A 99 10.15 15.84 -16.80
N ILE A 100 9.95 14.64 -16.32
CA ILE A 100 10.95 13.87 -15.57
C ILE A 100 11.53 12.78 -16.48
N GLY A 101 12.80 12.91 -16.88
CA GLY A 101 13.53 11.79 -17.47
C GLY A 101 13.71 10.70 -16.43
N ILE A 102 13.38 9.44 -16.72
CA ILE A 102 13.44 8.38 -15.72
C ILE A 102 14.18 7.14 -16.20
N ILE A 103 15.05 6.61 -15.33
CA ILE A 103 15.65 5.27 -15.43
C ILE A 103 15.21 4.48 -14.21
N ALA A 104 14.24 3.58 -14.36
CA ALA A 104 13.65 2.81 -13.27
C ALA A 104 13.17 1.45 -13.74
N ASP A 105 12.94 0.52 -12.79
CA ASP A 105 12.16 -0.69 -13.06
C ASP A 105 10.66 -0.37 -13.10
N ARG A 106 9.90 -1.20 -13.82
CA ARG A 106 8.48 -1.01 -14.11
C ARG A 106 7.64 -0.67 -12.87
N PHE A 107 7.80 -1.40 -11.78
CA PHE A 107 6.93 -1.23 -10.62
C PHE A 107 7.05 0.19 -10.01
N LEU A 108 8.24 0.79 -9.97
CA LEU A 108 8.40 2.15 -9.44
C LEU A 108 7.90 3.20 -10.42
N TYR A 109 8.12 2.98 -11.72
CA TYR A 109 7.55 3.83 -12.75
C TYR A 109 6.03 3.89 -12.63
N GLU A 110 5.36 2.72 -12.59
CA GLU A 110 3.91 2.61 -12.44
C GLU A 110 3.39 3.24 -11.14
N SER A 111 4.21 3.23 -10.06
CA SER A 111 3.85 3.90 -8.80
C SER A 111 3.84 5.43 -8.91
N LEU A 112 4.63 6.04 -9.80
CA LEU A 112 4.83 7.49 -9.87
C LEU A 112 4.17 8.15 -11.07
N GLU A 113 3.87 7.42 -12.15
CA GLU A 113 3.51 7.95 -13.47
C GLU A 113 2.31 8.90 -13.51
N VAL A 114 1.40 8.80 -12.52
CA VAL A 114 0.21 9.66 -12.45
C VAL A 114 0.54 11.09 -12.04
N ALA A 115 1.68 11.32 -11.38
CA ALA A 115 1.98 12.59 -10.74
C ALA A 115 2.71 13.60 -11.64
N ALA A 116 3.38 13.17 -12.69
CA ALA A 116 4.09 14.04 -13.65
C ALA A 116 4.19 13.41 -15.04
N ASP A 117 4.76 14.13 -16.00
CA ASP A 117 5.13 13.58 -17.31
C ASP A 117 6.50 12.90 -17.23
N PHE A 118 6.51 11.57 -17.27
CA PHE A 118 7.73 10.79 -17.25
C PHE A 118 8.17 10.38 -18.65
N ILE A 119 9.45 10.64 -18.98
CA ILE A 119 10.09 10.25 -20.23
C ILE A 119 11.10 9.14 -19.93
N PRO A 120 10.82 7.88 -20.32
CA PRO A 120 11.77 6.78 -20.12
C PRO A 120 13.07 7.03 -20.90
N ILE A 121 14.20 7.01 -20.20
CA ILE A 121 15.52 7.18 -20.78
C ILE A 121 16.16 5.82 -21.00
N THR A 122 16.60 5.56 -22.23
CA THR A 122 17.23 4.31 -22.64
C THR A 122 18.64 4.57 -23.19
N PRO A 123 19.48 3.52 -23.34
CA PRO A 123 20.77 3.64 -24.00
C PRO A 123 20.69 4.20 -25.43
N GLU A 124 19.57 4.02 -26.09
CA GLU A 124 19.36 4.38 -27.51
C GLU A 124 18.82 5.81 -27.66
N ASN A 125 17.88 6.25 -26.78
CA ASN A 125 17.15 7.51 -26.97
C ASN A 125 17.68 8.70 -26.18
N PHE A 126 18.64 8.53 -25.26
CA PHE A 126 19.01 9.55 -24.27
C PHE A 126 19.39 10.92 -24.88
N ARG A 127 19.99 10.93 -26.05
CA ARG A 127 20.42 12.18 -26.71
C ARG A 127 19.25 13.06 -27.18
N GLU A 128 18.15 12.43 -27.56
CA GLU A 128 16.91 13.09 -28.01
C GLU A 128 15.95 13.36 -26.86
N ALA A 129 15.90 12.45 -25.89
CA ALA A 129 14.94 12.49 -24.80
C ALA A 129 15.37 13.44 -23.65
N ILE A 130 16.64 13.41 -23.23
CA ILE A 130 17.13 14.23 -22.11
C ILE A 130 16.91 15.73 -22.34
N PRO A 131 17.20 16.34 -23.52
CA PRO A 131 16.93 17.77 -23.72
C PRO A 131 15.47 18.20 -23.59
N GLN A 132 14.54 17.24 -23.50
CA GLN A 132 13.11 17.48 -23.33
C GLN A 132 12.68 17.38 -21.85
N THR A 133 13.60 17.14 -20.92
CA THR A 133 13.33 16.92 -19.50
C THR A 133 13.82 18.08 -18.64
N ASP A 134 13.14 18.32 -17.53
CA ASP A 134 13.50 19.32 -16.54
C ASP A 134 14.41 18.74 -15.44
N VAL A 135 14.38 17.42 -15.25
CA VAL A 135 15.21 16.67 -14.30
C VAL A 135 15.41 15.23 -14.78
N LEU A 136 16.57 14.65 -14.51
CA LEU A 136 16.81 13.21 -14.71
C LEU A 136 16.74 12.47 -13.37
N LEU A 137 15.77 11.59 -13.21
CA LEU A 137 15.64 10.67 -12.07
C LEU A 137 16.28 9.31 -12.40
N VAL A 138 17.40 9.01 -11.79
CA VAL A 138 18.08 7.72 -11.88
C VAL A 138 17.74 6.90 -10.65
N VAL A 139 17.04 5.78 -10.84
CA VAL A 139 16.68 4.88 -9.74
C VAL A 139 17.61 3.66 -9.71
N SER A 140 17.78 3.04 -8.55
CA SER A 140 18.47 1.76 -8.41
C SER A 140 17.70 0.63 -9.14
N ALA A 141 17.79 0.63 -10.47
CA ALA A 141 17.10 -0.29 -11.37
C ALA A 141 17.93 -1.55 -11.64
N TRP A 142 17.25 -2.70 -11.78
CA TRP A 142 17.87 -3.97 -12.12
C TRP A 142 17.81 -4.28 -13.61
N ARG A 143 16.70 -3.92 -14.25
CA ARG A 143 16.37 -4.30 -15.62
C ARG A 143 15.88 -3.14 -16.49
N GLY A 144 15.28 -2.11 -15.88
CA GLY A 144 14.57 -1.05 -16.60
C GLY A 144 13.12 -1.44 -16.91
N LEU A 145 12.40 -0.57 -17.62
CA LEU A 145 10.99 -0.76 -17.96
C LEU A 145 10.75 -1.94 -18.91
N ASN A 146 11.56 -2.03 -19.97
CA ASN A 146 11.46 -3.03 -21.03
C ASN A 146 12.79 -3.78 -21.21
N GLU A 147 13.51 -4.01 -20.11
CA GLU A 147 14.80 -4.71 -20.05
C GLU A 147 15.98 -3.95 -20.72
N GLU A 148 15.79 -2.71 -21.09
CA GLU A 148 16.82 -1.86 -21.71
C GLU A 148 18.02 -1.62 -20.78
N TRP A 149 17.86 -1.79 -19.44
CA TRP A 149 18.88 -1.62 -18.41
C TRP A 149 19.32 -2.92 -17.73
N VAL A 150 19.05 -4.09 -18.31
CA VAL A 150 19.47 -5.39 -17.74
C VAL A 150 20.95 -5.39 -17.38
N ASN A 151 21.27 -5.85 -16.16
CA ASN A 151 22.59 -5.88 -15.54
C ASN A 151 23.17 -4.50 -15.16
N LEU A 152 22.37 -3.45 -15.08
CA LEU A 152 22.81 -2.12 -14.65
C LEU A 152 23.64 -2.13 -13.35
N PRO A 153 23.28 -2.89 -12.27
CA PRO A 153 24.05 -2.92 -11.03
C PRO A 153 25.43 -3.56 -11.13
N ARG A 154 25.72 -4.32 -12.19
CA ARG A 154 27.01 -5.02 -12.32
C ARG A 154 28.12 -4.04 -12.68
N ARG A 155 29.22 -4.04 -11.93
CA ARG A 155 30.39 -3.15 -12.13
C ARG A 155 31.01 -3.27 -13.53
N THR A 156 30.88 -4.43 -14.17
CA THR A 156 31.41 -4.72 -15.52
C THR A 156 30.37 -4.52 -16.63
N SER A 157 29.22 -3.94 -16.31
CA SER A 157 28.16 -3.70 -17.31
C SER A 157 28.50 -2.52 -18.19
N GLY A 158 28.51 -2.69 -19.50
CA GLY A 158 28.65 -1.59 -20.45
C GLY A 158 27.50 -0.55 -20.33
N LYS A 159 26.31 -0.97 -19.90
CA LYS A 159 25.18 -0.07 -19.64
C LYS A 159 25.44 0.84 -18.44
N ARG A 160 26.05 0.29 -17.38
CA ARG A 160 26.49 1.09 -16.25
C ARG A 160 27.56 2.10 -16.65
N GLU A 161 28.56 1.67 -17.41
CA GLU A 161 29.61 2.56 -17.92
C GLU A 161 29.02 3.66 -18.80
N LEU A 162 28.07 3.33 -19.68
CA LEU A 162 27.35 4.30 -20.50
C LEU A 162 26.61 5.33 -19.64
N LEU A 163 25.87 4.87 -18.61
CA LEU A 163 25.14 5.76 -17.69
C LEU A 163 26.10 6.69 -16.95
N GLU A 164 27.13 6.14 -16.31
CA GLU A 164 28.05 6.89 -15.44
C GLU A 164 28.99 7.81 -16.21
N LYS A 165 29.49 7.39 -17.39
CA LYS A 165 30.51 8.15 -18.16
C LYS A 165 29.96 8.96 -19.31
N THR A 166 28.72 8.73 -19.73
CA THR A 166 28.17 9.41 -20.90
C THR A 166 26.84 10.08 -20.58
N ILE A 167 25.84 9.35 -20.10
CA ILE A 167 24.48 9.88 -19.96
C ILE A 167 24.41 10.93 -18.86
N ILE A 168 24.89 10.61 -17.63
CA ILE A 168 24.87 11.59 -16.53
C ILE A 168 25.70 12.84 -16.86
N PRO A 169 26.97 12.74 -17.35
CA PRO A 169 27.71 13.92 -17.80
C PRO A 169 26.99 14.71 -18.90
N PHE A 170 26.45 14.04 -19.92
CA PHE A 170 25.65 14.70 -20.96
C PHE A 170 24.46 15.48 -20.42
N THR A 171 23.73 14.89 -19.43
CA THR A 171 22.60 15.54 -18.76
C THR A 171 23.03 16.83 -18.06
N LYS A 172 24.14 16.77 -17.31
CA LYS A 172 24.70 17.93 -16.60
C LYS A 172 25.21 19.02 -17.54
N ASP A 173 25.80 18.64 -18.66
CA ASP A 173 26.24 19.58 -19.70
C ASP A 173 25.06 20.35 -20.33
N GLN A 174 23.85 19.79 -20.30
CA GLN A 174 22.61 20.49 -20.70
C GLN A 174 22.03 21.38 -19.56
N GLY A 175 22.66 21.44 -18.40
CA GLY A 175 22.15 22.16 -17.22
C GLY A 175 20.97 21.50 -16.53
N ILE A 176 20.69 20.22 -16.82
CA ILE A 176 19.58 19.46 -16.25
C ILE A 176 20.07 18.75 -14.98
N PRO A 177 19.41 18.96 -13.82
CA PRO A 177 19.80 18.32 -12.58
C PRO A 177 19.56 16.81 -12.61
N VAL A 178 20.41 16.07 -11.90
CA VAL A 178 20.34 14.62 -11.77
C VAL A 178 20.02 14.24 -10.34
N VAL A 179 18.89 13.57 -10.14
CA VAL A 179 18.48 13.00 -8.87
C VAL A 179 18.70 11.50 -8.89
N PHE A 180 19.35 10.97 -7.85
CA PHE A 180 19.49 9.52 -7.69
C PHE A 180 18.59 9.03 -6.55
N TYR A 181 17.80 7.97 -6.80
CA TYR A 181 16.98 7.33 -5.78
C TYR A 181 17.34 5.86 -5.58
N SER A 182 17.88 5.52 -4.41
CA SER A 182 18.13 4.14 -4.01
C SER A 182 16.93 3.53 -3.29
N LYS A 183 16.11 2.77 -4.03
CA LYS A 183 15.00 1.96 -3.48
C LYS A 183 15.46 0.62 -2.90
N GLU A 184 16.72 0.26 -3.09
CA GLU A 184 17.30 -1.05 -2.78
C GLU A 184 18.15 -1.05 -1.49
N ASP A 185 18.22 0.08 -0.78
CA ASP A 185 18.96 0.19 0.47
C ASP A 185 18.26 -0.55 1.64
N PRO A 186 19.00 -1.02 2.64
CA PRO A 186 20.45 -1.13 2.73
C PRO A 186 21.07 -2.30 1.96
N PRO A 187 20.32 -3.39 1.60
CA PRO A 187 20.95 -4.67 1.19
C PRO A 187 21.78 -4.58 -0.10
N ASN A 188 21.47 -3.62 -0.98
CA ASN A 188 22.11 -3.50 -2.29
C ASN A 188 22.87 -2.17 -2.48
N TYR A 189 23.18 -1.46 -1.38
CA TYR A 189 23.90 -0.19 -1.37
C TYR A 189 25.15 -0.18 -2.25
N GLU A 190 26.05 -1.19 -2.05
CA GLU A 190 27.32 -1.29 -2.78
C GLU A 190 27.14 -1.43 -4.31
N SER A 191 26.01 -1.89 -4.75
CA SER A 191 25.70 -2.05 -6.17
C SER A 191 25.41 -0.73 -6.86
N PHE A 192 24.95 0.29 -6.12
CA PHE A 192 24.40 1.52 -6.68
C PHE A 192 25.08 2.81 -6.23
N VAL A 193 25.88 2.80 -5.18
CA VAL A 193 26.50 4.02 -4.61
C VAL A 193 27.34 4.82 -5.59
N SER A 194 27.91 4.20 -6.63
CA SER A 194 28.68 4.94 -7.66
C SER A 194 27.81 5.91 -8.48
N MET A 195 26.53 5.58 -8.69
CA MET A 195 25.58 6.47 -9.37
C MET A 195 25.23 7.65 -8.48
N ALA A 196 25.07 7.42 -7.17
CA ALA A 196 24.84 8.47 -6.19
C ALA A 196 25.96 9.53 -6.16
N ARG A 197 27.21 9.12 -6.41
CA ARG A 197 28.37 10.05 -6.48
C ARG A 197 28.29 11.06 -7.61
N LEU A 198 27.48 10.80 -8.61
CA LEU A 198 27.33 11.61 -9.82
C LEU A 198 26.06 12.47 -9.79
N ALA A 199 25.19 12.26 -8.81
CA ALA A 199 23.93 12.99 -8.70
C ALA A 199 24.11 14.37 -8.05
N ASP A 200 23.12 15.24 -8.21
CA ASP A 200 23.05 16.54 -7.56
C ASP A 200 22.23 16.46 -6.25
N HIS A 201 21.35 15.47 -6.16
CA HIS A 201 20.61 15.11 -4.95
C HIS A 201 20.45 13.58 -4.86
N VAL A 202 20.54 13.04 -3.66
CA VAL A 202 20.40 11.59 -3.40
C VAL A 202 19.23 11.33 -2.48
N PHE A 203 18.35 10.44 -2.91
CA PHE A 203 17.32 9.85 -2.06
C PHE A 203 17.65 8.39 -1.73
N THR A 204 17.32 7.99 -0.52
CA THR A 204 17.41 6.59 -0.07
C THR A 204 16.10 6.14 0.57
N SER A 205 15.71 4.88 0.36
CA SER A 205 14.56 4.31 1.07
C SER A 205 14.84 4.07 2.56
N ALA A 206 16.13 4.05 2.98
CA ALA A 206 16.57 3.69 4.33
C ALA A 206 17.39 4.83 4.97
N GLU A 207 16.77 5.58 5.89
CA GLU A 207 17.42 6.73 6.52
C GLU A 207 18.70 6.39 7.28
N GLU A 208 18.81 5.18 7.81
CA GLU A 208 19.97 4.69 8.54
C GLU A 208 21.25 4.57 7.68
N VAL A 209 21.14 4.59 6.34
CA VAL A 209 22.30 4.59 5.45
C VAL A 209 22.77 5.99 5.06
N ILE A 210 22.06 7.06 5.44
CA ILE A 210 22.44 8.45 5.16
C ILE A 210 23.86 8.77 5.66
N PRO A 211 24.25 8.39 6.89
CA PRO A 211 25.64 8.63 7.35
C PRO A 211 26.69 7.91 6.51
N LYS A 212 26.36 6.78 5.88
CA LYS A 212 27.24 6.07 4.97
C LYS A 212 27.35 6.80 3.62
N TYR A 213 26.25 7.28 3.07
CA TYR A 213 26.27 8.12 1.86
C TYR A 213 27.16 9.35 2.05
N ARG A 214 27.01 10.08 3.16
CA ARG A 214 27.82 11.28 3.47
C ARG A 214 29.33 11.04 3.51
N LYS A 215 29.77 9.78 3.71
CA LYS A 215 31.19 9.38 3.65
C LYS A 215 31.64 8.96 2.25
N ASP A 216 30.71 8.40 1.47
CA ASP A 216 31.02 7.69 0.24
C ASP A 216 30.78 8.54 -1.03
N ILE A 217 30.06 9.67 -0.93
CA ILE A 217 29.78 10.60 -2.02
C ILE A 217 30.49 11.94 -1.80
N PRO A 218 30.66 12.79 -2.84
CA PRO A 218 31.26 14.12 -2.71
C PRO A 218 30.52 14.98 -1.67
N ASP A 219 31.30 15.82 -0.95
CA ASP A 219 30.75 16.79 -0.02
C ASP A 219 29.77 17.76 -0.71
N GLY A 220 28.74 18.16 0.02
CA GLY A 220 27.74 19.13 -0.47
C GLY A 220 26.57 18.52 -1.24
N ILE A 221 26.58 17.23 -1.60
CA ILE A 221 25.42 16.56 -2.19
C ILE A 221 24.42 16.23 -1.06
N PRO A 222 23.18 16.78 -1.11
CA PRO A 222 22.17 16.46 -0.11
C PRO A 222 21.75 14.99 -0.18
N VAL A 223 21.51 14.39 0.98
CA VAL A 223 20.99 13.01 1.08
C VAL A 223 19.81 12.98 2.03
N GLU A 224 18.67 12.52 1.52
CA GLU A 224 17.41 12.48 2.25
C GLU A 224 16.68 11.14 2.11
N PRO A 225 15.80 10.79 3.06
CA PRO A 225 14.94 9.62 2.90
C PRO A 225 13.81 9.92 1.92
N LEU A 226 13.49 8.94 1.06
CA LEU A 226 12.29 8.94 0.22
C LEU A 226 11.60 7.58 0.35
N ARG A 227 10.41 7.57 0.94
CA ARG A 227 9.59 6.36 1.05
C ARG A 227 8.87 6.05 -0.26
N PHE A 228 8.29 4.88 -0.35
CA PHE A 228 7.42 4.52 -1.47
C PHE A 228 6.13 5.34 -1.46
N GLY A 229 5.53 5.50 -2.62
CA GLY A 229 4.22 6.15 -2.80
C GLY A 229 3.28 5.29 -3.63
N VAL A 230 2.00 5.61 -3.59
CA VAL A 230 0.96 4.88 -4.32
C VAL A 230 0.44 5.68 -5.51
N ASN A 231 0.09 4.97 -6.57
CA ASN A 231 -0.63 5.47 -7.72
C ASN A 231 -2.12 5.18 -7.52
N TYR A 232 -2.94 6.22 -7.38
CA TYR A 232 -4.37 6.10 -7.12
C TYR A 232 -5.14 5.32 -8.19
N LYS A 233 -4.65 5.27 -9.43
CA LYS A 233 -5.32 4.52 -10.51
C LYS A 233 -5.28 3.01 -10.29
N ILE A 234 -4.20 2.52 -9.68
CA ILE A 234 -3.98 1.09 -9.46
C ILE A 234 -4.09 0.68 -7.99
N HIS A 235 -3.79 1.59 -7.06
CA HIS A 235 -3.88 1.36 -5.62
C HIS A 235 -4.96 2.27 -5.04
N ASN A 236 -6.19 1.78 -4.93
CA ASN A 236 -7.34 2.53 -4.40
C ASN A 236 -8.37 1.58 -3.79
N PRO A 237 -9.22 2.06 -2.85
CA PRO A 237 -10.16 1.20 -2.14
C PRO A 237 -11.49 0.95 -2.88
N LEU A 238 -11.66 1.42 -4.13
CA LEU A 238 -12.93 1.28 -4.83
C LEU A 238 -13.32 -0.19 -4.99
N GLY A 239 -14.46 -0.57 -4.45
CA GLY A 239 -14.97 -1.94 -4.43
C GLY A 239 -14.32 -2.88 -3.41
N SER A 240 -13.36 -2.43 -2.60
CA SER A 240 -12.60 -3.29 -1.67
C SER A 240 -13.45 -3.93 -0.56
N MET A 241 -14.66 -3.41 -0.31
CA MET A 241 -15.57 -3.93 0.72
C MET A 241 -16.67 -4.84 0.17
N ARG A 242 -16.66 -5.17 -1.14
CA ARG A 242 -17.64 -6.09 -1.75
C ARG A 242 -17.50 -7.52 -1.23
N HIS A 243 -16.27 -7.98 -1.09
CA HIS A 243 -16.00 -9.35 -0.68
C HIS A 243 -16.21 -9.52 0.81
N MET A 244 -17.13 -10.40 1.19
CA MET A 244 -17.50 -10.65 2.59
C MET A 244 -16.73 -11.83 3.20
N GLY A 245 -15.85 -12.46 2.44
CA GLY A 245 -15.00 -13.55 2.92
C GLY A 245 -13.88 -13.05 3.84
N ARG A 246 -13.17 -13.99 4.43
CA ARG A 246 -11.99 -13.73 5.29
C ARG A 246 -10.76 -14.47 4.75
N GLU A 247 -10.69 -14.62 3.45
CA GLU A 247 -9.55 -15.19 2.78
C GLU A 247 -8.34 -14.29 2.92
N MET A 248 -7.19 -14.93 3.06
CA MET A 248 -5.90 -14.25 3.20
C MET A 248 -5.04 -14.46 1.97
N VAL A 249 -4.36 -13.42 1.52
CA VAL A 249 -3.41 -13.51 0.42
C VAL A 249 -1.98 -13.19 0.87
N PHE A 250 -1.05 -13.94 0.34
CA PHE A 250 0.36 -13.60 0.32
C PHE A 250 0.91 -13.75 -1.10
N ALA A 251 1.53 -12.71 -1.63
CA ALA A 251 2.23 -12.77 -2.91
C ALA A 251 3.71 -12.54 -2.70
N GLY A 252 4.56 -13.48 -3.11
CA GLY A 252 5.98 -13.32 -2.92
C GLY A 252 6.80 -14.57 -3.16
N SER A 253 8.02 -14.57 -2.63
CA SER A 253 8.98 -15.65 -2.78
C SER A 253 9.39 -16.19 -1.44
N TRP A 254 9.59 -17.51 -1.35
CA TRP A 254 10.35 -18.11 -0.29
C TRP A 254 11.83 -17.85 -0.50
N MET A 255 12.49 -17.23 0.46
CA MET A 255 13.89 -16.80 0.35
C MET A 255 14.66 -17.08 1.66
N SER A 256 14.48 -18.26 2.26
CA SER A 256 15.12 -18.62 3.53
C SER A 256 16.64 -18.55 3.49
N HIS A 257 17.24 -18.86 2.34
CA HIS A 257 18.70 -18.81 2.15
C HIS A 257 19.28 -17.39 2.19
N LYS A 258 18.46 -16.37 1.92
CA LYS A 258 18.86 -14.94 1.96
C LYS A 258 18.34 -14.25 3.22
N TYR A 259 17.14 -14.59 3.67
CA TYR A 259 16.43 -13.94 4.77
C TYR A 259 15.84 -14.98 5.74
N PRO A 260 16.66 -15.66 6.56
CA PRO A 260 16.19 -16.74 7.42
C PRO A 260 15.19 -16.28 8.50
N SER A 261 15.35 -15.08 9.05
CA SER A 261 14.41 -14.52 10.03
C SER A 261 13.04 -14.24 9.40
N ARG A 262 13.01 -13.70 8.17
CA ARG A 262 11.77 -13.51 7.42
C ARG A 262 11.07 -14.84 7.13
N ALA A 263 11.82 -15.87 6.76
CA ALA A 263 11.28 -17.20 6.53
C ALA A 263 10.65 -17.78 7.81
N ALA A 264 11.32 -17.66 8.95
CA ALA A 264 10.79 -18.09 10.24
C ALA A 264 9.50 -17.34 10.62
N SER A 265 9.43 -16.02 10.37
CA SER A 265 8.19 -15.25 10.57
C SER A 265 7.09 -15.72 9.62
N THR A 266 7.42 -16.00 8.34
CA THR A 266 6.45 -16.53 7.37
C THR A 266 5.82 -17.82 7.85
N GLU A 267 6.63 -18.78 8.33
CA GLU A 267 6.14 -20.06 8.84
C GLU A 267 5.16 -19.85 9.99
N LYS A 268 5.52 -19.04 10.97
CA LYS A 268 4.68 -18.76 12.13
C LYS A 268 3.33 -18.13 11.75
N MET A 269 3.36 -17.15 10.85
CA MET A 269 2.16 -16.42 10.44
C MET A 269 1.23 -17.31 9.59
N PHE A 270 1.80 -18.11 8.67
CA PHE A 270 1.02 -19.04 7.85
C PHE A 270 0.42 -20.16 8.70
N ASP A 271 1.21 -20.77 9.59
CA ASP A 271 0.71 -21.79 10.52
C ASP A 271 -0.42 -21.23 11.40
N GLY A 272 -0.28 -19.99 11.89
CA GLY A 272 -1.33 -19.33 12.69
C GLY A 272 -2.63 -19.13 11.91
N ALA A 273 -2.56 -18.69 10.65
CA ALA A 273 -3.74 -18.52 9.79
C ALA A 273 -4.44 -19.88 9.51
N LEU A 274 -3.66 -20.90 9.16
CA LEU A 274 -4.21 -22.23 8.92
C LEU A 274 -4.84 -22.84 10.17
N ARG A 275 -4.29 -22.59 11.36
CA ARG A 275 -4.89 -23.01 12.63
C ARG A 275 -6.17 -22.25 12.97
N ALA A 276 -6.25 -20.98 12.60
CA ALA A 276 -7.50 -20.21 12.72
C ALA A 276 -8.58 -20.67 11.71
N GLY A 277 -8.25 -21.61 10.81
CA GLY A 277 -9.17 -22.16 9.82
C GLY A 277 -9.46 -21.25 8.63
N LEU A 278 -8.63 -20.21 8.40
CA LEU A 278 -8.82 -19.30 7.30
C LEU A 278 -8.18 -19.81 6.01
N PRO A 279 -8.83 -19.65 4.85
CA PRO A 279 -8.23 -19.95 3.56
C PRO A 279 -7.02 -19.02 3.31
N LEU A 280 -5.88 -19.62 2.97
CA LEU A 280 -4.65 -18.91 2.68
C LEU A 280 -4.24 -19.16 1.23
N TYR A 281 -4.13 -18.07 0.45
CA TYR A 281 -3.71 -18.07 -0.94
C TYR A 281 -2.26 -17.57 -1.04
N VAL A 282 -1.32 -18.47 -1.34
CA VAL A 282 0.10 -18.15 -1.49
C VAL A 282 0.46 -18.09 -2.95
N VAL A 283 0.49 -16.89 -3.54
CA VAL A 283 0.89 -16.68 -4.93
C VAL A 283 2.41 -16.67 -5.01
N ASP A 284 2.98 -17.81 -5.42
CA ASP A 284 4.46 -17.99 -5.49
C ASP A 284 4.99 -17.58 -6.86
N ARG A 285 5.65 -16.43 -6.92
CA ARG A 285 6.24 -15.91 -8.16
C ARG A 285 7.33 -16.80 -8.77
N ASN A 286 7.86 -17.79 -8.04
CA ASN A 286 8.94 -18.66 -8.50
C ASN A 286 8.43 -20.05 -8.92
N LEU A 287 7.16 -20.33 -8.78
CA LEU A 287 6.62 -21.68 -9.02
C LEU A 287 6.79 -22.11 -10.49
N ASP A 288 6.69 -21.18 -11.43
CA ASP A 288 6.78 -21.42 -12.89
C ASP A 288 8.18 -21.17 -13.48
N LEU A 289 9.19 -20.89 -12.65
CA LEU A 289 10.53 -20.64 -13.16
C LEU A 289 11.12 -21.91 -13.81
N ASP A 290 11.60 -21.75 -15.05
CA ASP A 290 12.22 -22.82 -15.82
C ASP A 290 13.58 -23.24 -15.22
N PRO A 291 13.76 -24.51 -14.84
CA PRO A 291 15.03 -25.01 -14.31
C PRO A 291 16.22 -24.89 -15.27
N LYS A 292 15.97 -24.75 -16.58
CA LYS A 292 17.04 -24.56 -17.56
C LYS A 292 17.63 -23.17 -17.50
N SER A 293 16.77 -22.18 -17.21
CA SER A 293 17.13 -20.77 -17.14
C SER A 293 17.57 -20.31 -15.75
N PHE A 294 17.11 -21.00 -14.69
CA PHE A 294 17.35 -20.65 -13.30
C PHE A 294 17.97 -21.82 -12.52
N LYS A 295 19.08 -21.58 -11.84
CA LYS A 295 19.75 -22.57 -11.01
C LYS A 295 19.30 -22.51 -9.56
N ASN A 296 19.36 -23.63 -8.86
CA ASN A 296 19.09 -23.76 -7.41
C ASN A 296 17.66 -23.33 -7.03
N LEU A 297 16.67 -23.70 -7.82
CA LEU A 297 15.25 -23.39 -7.56
C LEU A 297 14.72 -23.99 -6.25
N GLU A 298 15.40 -25.04 -5.74
CA GLU A 298 15.09 -25.65 -4.44
C GLU A 298 15.16 -24.65 -3.28
N LYS A 299 15.98 -23.60 -3.41
CA LYS A 299 16.11 -22.52 -2.40
C LYS A 299 14.88 -21.64 -2.29
N TYR A 300 13.98 -21.70 -3.27
CA TYR A 300 12.76 -20.91 -3.35
C TYR A 300 11.49 -21.71 -3.07
N MET A 301 11.61 -23.02 -2.77
CA MET A 301 10.47 -23.86 -2.42
C MET A 301 9.98 -23.53 -1.01
N PHE A 302 8.68 -23.29 -0.89
CA PHE A 302 8.03 -23.18 0.42
C PHE A 302 8.09 -24.51 1.18
N PRO A 303 8.03 -24.51 2.52
CA PRO A 303 7.88 -25.75 3.29
C PRO A 303 6.72 -26.62 2.81
N ASP A 304 6.91 -27.93 2.81
CA ASP A 304 5.99 -28.93 2.23
C ASP A 304 4.54 -28.79 2.73
N ARG A 305 4.35 -28.39 4.00
CA ARG A 305 3.05 -28.22 4.62
C ARG A 305 2.21 -27.09 4.02
N PHE A 306 2.84 -26.18 3.26
CA PHE A 306 2.14 -25.08 2.57
C PHE A 306 1.87 -25.38 1.09
N VAL A 307 2.31 -26.54 0.57
CA VAL A 307 2.16 -26.86 -0.86
C VAL A 307 0.70 -26.84 -1.31
N ALA A 308 -0.21 -27.26 -0.45
CA ALA A 308 -1.65 -27.23 -0.72
C ALA A 308 -2.23 -25.80 -0.85
N ASN A 309 -1.55 -24.78 -0.35
CA ASN A 309 -1.98 -23.39 -0.38
C ASN A 309 -1.33 -22.58 -1.50
N LEU A 310 -0.44 -23.20 -2.29
CA LEU A 310 0.29 -22.50 -3.33
C LEU A 310 -0.57 -22.28 -4.57
N HIS A 311 -0.34 -21.13 -5.18
CA HIS A 311 -0.90 -20.75 -6.47
C HIS A 311 0.21 -20.31 -7.41
N ARG A 312 0.00 -20.52 -8.73
CA ARG A 312 0.92 -20.03 -9.75
C ARG A 312 1.01 -18.50 -9.74
N PRO A 313 2.12 -17.95 -10.24
CA PRO A 313 2.22 -16.49 -10.38
C PRO A 313 1.08 -15.95 -11.26
N LEU A 314 0.56 -14.79 -10.88
CA LEU A 314 -0.45 -14.06 -11.63
C LEU A 314 0.22 -12.90 -12.40
N PRO A 315 -0.35 -12.46 -13.52
CA PRO A 315 -0.06 -11.16 -14.10
C PRO A 315 -0.22 -10.05 -13.04
N HIS A 316 0.59 -8.99 -13.15
CA HIS A 316 0.65 -7.97 -12.08
C HIS A 316 -0.70 -7.31 -11.82
N ASP A 317 -1.43 -6.97 -12.86
CA ASP A 317 -2.76 -6.35 -12.79
C ASP A 317 -3.84 -7.28 -12.18
N GLU A 318 -3.80 -8.58 -12.49
CA GLU A 318 -4.67 -9.57 -11.85
C GLU A 318 -4.36 -9.75 -10.37
N LEU A 319 -3.07 -9.77 -10.03
CA LEU A 319 -2.63 -9.85 -8.63
C LEU A 319 -3.08 -8.64 -7.82
N LEU A 320 -2.97 -7.44 -8.36
CA LEU A 320 -3.43 -6.23 -7.68
C LEU A 320 -4.94 -6.24 -7.46
N ARG A 321 -5.73 -6.65 -8.46
CA ARG A 321 -7.18 -6.80 -8.32
C ARG A 321 -7.55 -7.85 -7.27
N LEU A 322 -6.88 -9.00 -7.26
CA LEU A 322 -7.06 -10.02 -6.23
C LEU A 322 -6.75 -9.48 -4.83
N GLN A 323 -5.64 -8.76 -4.68
CA GLN A 323 -5.24 -8.18 -3.41
C GLN A 323 -6.19 -7.08 -2.93
N LYS A 324 -6.80 -6.32 -3.85
CA LYS A 324 -7.83 -5.33 -3.54
C LYS A 324 -9.16 -5.99 -3.12
N LEU A 325 -9.51 -7.12 -3.74
CA LEU A 325 -10.72 -7.87 -3.40
C LEU A 325 -10.64 -8.46 -2.00
N LEU A 326 -9.49 -9.05 -1.63
CA LEU A 326 -9.35 -9.80 -0.39
C LEU A 326 -9.06 -8.89 0.80
N PRO A 327 -9.85 -8.98 1.90
CA PRO A 327 -9.74 -8.04 3.02
C PRO A 327 -8.50 -8.24 3.89
N LEU A 328 -7.81 -9.39 3.78
CA LEU A 328 -6.69 -9.75 4.62
C LEU A 328 -5.46 -10.11 3.79
N ALA A 329 -4.29 -9.62 4.19
CA ALA A 329 -3.03 -9.99 3.54
C ALA A 329 -1.87 -10.10 4.52
N PHE A 330 -0.91 -10.97 4.18
CA PHE A 330 0.37 -11.02 4.86
C PHE A 330 1.40 -10.11 4.21
N ASN A 331 2.08 -9.34 5.03
CA ASN A 331 3.30 -8.63 4.67
C ASN A 331 4.51 -9.19 5.42
N LEU A 332 5.63 -9.35 4.73
CA LEU A 332 6.87 -9.89 5.29
C LEU A 332 8.04 -8.99 4.93
N ASN A 333 8.48 -8.23 5.92
CA ASN A 333 9.63 -7.34 5.79
C ASN A 333 10.95 -8.12 5.91
N SER A 334 11.91 -7.79 5.04
CA SER A 334 13.27 -8.32 5.09
C SER A 334 14.20 -7.42 5.90
N VAL A 335 13.88 -6.13 5.99
CA VAL A 335 14.57 -5.12 6.80
C VAL A 335 13.64 -4.79 7.97
N MET A 336 14.09 -5.05 9.21
CA MET A 336 13.23 -4.90 10.38
C MET A 336 13.55 -3.65 11.21
N GLY A 337 14.78 -3.15 11.17
CA GLY A 337 15.26 -2.05 12.02
C GLY A 337 15.11 -0.66 11.42
N SER A 338 14.75 -0.52 10.14
CA SER A 338 14.61 0.77 9.47
C SER A 338 13.30 1.45 9.82
N GLN A 339 13.33 2.78 10.02
CA GLN A 339 12.13 3.60 10.18
C GLN A 339 11.48 3.99 8.86
N THR A 340 12.21 3.94 7.76
CA THR A 340 11.75 4.40 6.45
C THR A 340 11.73 3.32 5.38
N MET A 341 12.52 2.23 5.54
CA MET A 341 12.55 1.11 4.61
C MET A 341 11.73 -0.06 5.11
N PHE A 342 10.66 -0.36 4.43
CA PHE A 342 9.80 -1.53 4.56
C PHE A 342 9.30 -1.96 3.17
N ALA A 343 8.60 -3.08 3.09
CA ALA A 343 8.12 -3.58 1.80
C ALA A 343 7.11 -2.58 1.18
N ASN A 344 7.28 -2.24 -0.10
CA ASN A 344 6.39 -1.31 -0.83
C ASN A 344 4.91 -1.71 -0.73
N ARG A 345 4.63 -3.03 -0.77
CA ARG A 345 3.26 -3.54 -0.64
C ARG A 345 2.51 -3.11 0.63
N VAL A 346 3.21 -2.60 1.66
CA VAL A 346 2.54 -2.06 2.85
C VAL A 346 1.65 -0.90 2.46
N VAL A 347 2.19 0.10 1.76
CA VAL A 347 1.41 1.26 1.30
C VAL A 347 0.40 0.86 0.21
N GLU A 348 0.78 -0.05 -0.69
CA GLU A 348 -0.11 -0.52 -1.76
C GLU A 348 -1.37 -1.19 -1.21
N LEU A 349 -1.20 -2.14 -0.27
CA LEU A 349 -2.32 -2.90 0.30
C LEU A 349 -3.17 -2.03 1.24
N LEU A 350 -2.56 -1.15 2.04
CA LEU A 350 -3.31 -0.20 2.87
C LEU A 350 -4.15 0.74 2.03
N ALA A 351 -3.61 1.26 0.91
CA ALA A 351 -4.36 2.09 -0.04
C ALA A 351 -5.55 1.36 -0.65
N MET A 352 -5.45 0.04 -0.83
CA MET A 352 -6.52 -0.81 -1.34
C MET A 352 -7.54 -1.25 -0.27
N GLY A 353 -7.39 -0.78 0.97
CA GLY A 353 -8.32 -1.12 2.06
C GLY A 353 -8.13 -2.54 2.59
N THR A 354 -6.91 -3.07 2.56
CA THR A 354 -6.60 -4.41 3.08
C THR A 354 -6.04 -4.32 4.49
N LEU A 355 -6.59 -5.10 5.44
CA LEU A 355 -5.95 -5.28 6.74
C LEU A 355 -4.67 -6.11 6.60
N LEU A 356 -3.55 -5.50 6.93
CA LEU A 356 -2.24 -6.15 6.90
C LEU A 356 -1.88 -6.83 8.21
N ILE A 357 -1.42 -8.07 8.10
CA ILE A 357 -0.76 -8.81 9.17
C ILE A 357 0.71 -8.92 8.79
N SER A 358 1.61 -8.42 9.63
CA SER A 358 3.02 -8.25 9.29
C SER A 358 3.94 -8.76 10.39
N ASN A 359 5.12 -9.26 10.00
CA ASN A 359 6.22 -9.38 10.94
C ASN A 359 6.70 -7.99 11.36
N TYR A 360 7.42 -7.93 12.47
CA TYR A 360 7.93 -6.65 12.98
C TYR A 360 8.75 -5.89 11.93
N SER A 361 8.49 -4.59 11.84
CA SER A 361 9.30 -3.59 11.17
C SER A 361 9.15 -2.28 11.93
N ALA A 362 10.26 -1.63 12.26
CA ALA A 362 10.25 -0.39 13.04
C ALA A 362 9.38 0.68 12.36
N GLY A 363 9.59 0.92 11.07
CA GLY A 363 8.84 1.91 10.30
C GLY A 363 7.34 1.58 10.17
N VAL A 364 7.00 0.32 9.92
CA VAL A 364 5.60 -0.11 9.85
C VAL A 364 4.90 0.04 11.19
N ASN A 365 5.54 -0.41 12.28
CA ASN A 365 4.97 -0.33 13.62
C ASN A 365 4.76 1.11 14.10
N THR A 366 5.65 2.03 13.70
CA THR A 366 5.57 3.44 14.12
C THR A 366 4.54 4.21 13.29
N ARG A 367 4.50 3.95 11.97
CA ARG A 367 3.74 4.78 11.04
C ARG A 367 2.33 4.29 10.77
N TYR A 368 2.12 2.98 10.69
CA TYR A 368 0.83 2.39 10.33
C TYR A 368 0.23 1.59 11.50
N PRO A 369 -0.41 2.26 12.47
CA PRO A 369 -0.97 1.61 13.65
C PRO A 369 -2.08 0.60 13.32
N SER A 370 -2.69 0.69 12.15
CA SER A 370 -3.69 -0.26 11.65
C SER A 370 -3.10 -1.61 11.23
N VAL A 371 -1.77 -1.71 11.02
CA VAL A 371 -1.10 -2.97 10.70
C VAL A 371 -0.94 -3.84 11.93
N ALA A 372 -1.43 -5.08 11.87
CA ALA A 372 -1.30 -6.05 12.94
C ALA A 372 0.09 -6.69 12.92
N ILE A 373 0.93 -6.40 13.92
CA ILE A 373 2.27 -6.97 14.05
C ILE A 373 2.21 -8.28 14.83
N MET A 374 2.65 -9.38 14.20
CA MET A 374 2.62 -10.74 14.75
C MET A 374 4.03 -11.33 14.85
N ASP A 375 4.36 -11.88 16.01
CA ASP A 375 5.67 -12.45 16.29
C ASP A 375 5.65 -13.97 16.41
N THR A 376 4.48 -14.54 16.73
CA THR A 376 4.31 -15.98 16.95
C THR A 376 3.11 -16.53 16.18
N GLU A 377 3.11 -17.83 16.00
CA GLU A 377 1.99 -18.59 15.46
C GLU A 377 0.70 -18.39 16.29
N LEU A 378 0.82 -18.44 17.61
CA LEU A 378 -0.31 -18.28 18.52
C LEU A 378 -0.87 -16.86 18.48
N ASP A 379 -0.03 -15.82 18.37
CA ASP A 379 -0.49 -14.43 18.19
C ASP A 379 -1.35 -14.30 16.94
N THR A 380 -0.85 -14.87 15.83
CA THR A 380 -1.55 -14.82 14.55
C THR A 380 -2.88 -15.56 14.62
N GLN A 381 -2.89 -16.77 15.18
CA GLN A 381 -4.11 -17.57 15.35
C GLN A 381 -5.14 -16.81 16.17
N GLN A 382 -4.78 -16.35 17.37
CA GLN A 382 -5.72 -15.68 18.28
C GLN A 382 -6.24 -14.37 17.72
N PHE A 383 -5.37 -13.59 17.07
CA PHE A 383 -5.78 -12.36 16.39
C PHE A 383 -6.87 -12.66 15.35
N LEU A 384 -6.66 -13.65 14.51
CA LEU A 384 -7.58 -14.01 13.43
C LEU A 384 -8.90 -14.60 13.96
N GLU A 385 -8.85 -15.43 15.00
CA GLU A 385 -10.04 -16.00 15.67
C GLU A 385 -10.90 -14.95 16.38
N THR A 386 -10.28 -13.86 16.86
CA THR A 386 -10.97 -12.81 17.62
C THR A 386 -11.20 -11.53 16.80
N LEU A 387 -10.83 -11.52 15.54
CA LEU A 387 -11.01 -10.39 14.65
C LEU A 387 -12.50 -10.14 14.42
N SER A 388 -13.02 -9.00 14.91
CA SER A 388 -14.38 -8.55 14.62
C SER A 388 -14.44 -7.83 13.26
N ASP A 389 -15.63 -7.77 12.67
CA ASP A 389 -15.83 -7.01 11.42
C ASP A 389 -15.61 -5.52 11.65
N ASP A 390 -16.05 -4.98 12.79
CA ASP A 390 -15.83 -3.57 13.12
C ASP A 390 -14.34 -3.21 13.21
N TYR A 391 -13.54 -4.08 13.86
CA TYR A 391 -12.09 -3.83 13.94
C TYR A 391 -11.41 -3.98 12.58
N LEU A 392 -11.84 -4.95 11.75
CA LEU A 392 -11.39 -5.08 10.38
C LEU A 392 -11.69 -3.79 9.60
N ARG A 393 -12.95 -3.32 9.63
CA ARG A 393 -13.38 -2.08 8.94
C ARG A 393 -12.61 -0.86 9.43
N TYR A 394 -12.46 -0.74 10.74
CA TYR A 394 -11.68 0.32 11.34
C TYR A 394 -10.24 0.36 10.80
N CYS A 395 -9.54 -0.79 10.78
CA CYS A 395 -8.17 -0.87 10.26
C CYS A 395 -8.10 -0.56 8.76
N GLN A 396 -9.11 -0.95 7.99
CA GLN A 396 -9.20 -0.62 6.56
C GLN A 396 -9.28 0.89 6.35
N VAL A 397 -10.18 1.58 7.06
CA VAL A 397 -10.36 3.04 6.97
C VAL A 397 -9.08 3.77 7.39
N GLU A 398 -8.47 3.38 8.52
CA GLU A 398 -7.19 3.95 8.98
C GLU A 398 -6.08 3.81 7.96
N GLY A 399 -5.96 2.62 7.36
CA GLY A 399 -4.93 2.35 6.34
C GLY A 399 -5.10 3.20 5.09
N ILE A 400 -6.33 3.31 4.58
CA ILE A 400 -6.67 4.17 3.43
C ILE A 400 -6.30 5.62 3.73
N ARG A 401 -6.75 6.15 4.87
CA ARG A 401 -6.49 7.53 5.29
C ARG A 401 -5.00 7.83 5.35
N GLU A 402 -4.24 7.04 6.12
CA GLU A 402 -2.81 7.27 6.31
C GLU A 402 -2.03 7.32 4.99
N VAL A 403 -2.36 6.42 4.07
CA VAL A 403 -1.66 6.38 2.78
C VAL A 403 -2.04 7.56 1.90
N PHE A 404 -3.33 7.85 1.75
CA PHE A 404 -3.75 8.93 0.84
C PHE A 404 -3.47 10.33 1.39
N LEU A 405 -3.27 10.49 2.69
CA LEU A 405 -2.82 11.78 3.23
C LEU A 405 -1.31 12.02 3.08
N HIS A 406 -0.47 10.96 3.04
CA HIS A 406 0.96 11.13 3.25
C HIS A 406 1.88 10.34 2.31
N ASP A 407 1.38 9.36 1.57
CA ASP A 407 2.22 8.42 0.82
C ASP A 407 1.73 8.23 -0.62
N THR A 408 1.28 9.31 -1.27
CA THR A 408 0.87 9.31 -2.69
C THR A 408 2.07 9.49 -3.63
N ALA A 409 1.87 9.19 -4.91
CA ALA A 409 2.82 9.50 -5.98
C ALA A 409 3.16 11.00 -6.04
N PHE A 410 2.15 11.85 -5.79
CA PHE A 410 2.29 13.31 -5.81
C PHE A 410 3.26 13.78 -4.72
N ASP A 411 3.10 13.30 -3.48
CA ASP A 411 4.01 13.63 -2.38
C ASP A 411 5.47 13.25 -2.68
N ARG A 412 5.69 12.15 -3.42
CA ARG A 412 7.03 11.69 -3.79
C ARG A 412 7.63 12.51 -4.91
N VAL A 413 6.83 12.81 -5.94
CA VAL A 413 7.25 13.65 -7.08
C VAL A 413 7.53 15.08 -6.62
N ASP A 414 6.69 15.64 -5.75
CA ASP A 414 6.91 16.96 -5.18
C ASP A 414 8.23 17.04 -4.42
N LYS A 415 8.52 16.03 -3.60
CA LYS A 415 9.79 15.97 -2.88
C LYS A 415 10.99 15.87 -3.82
N ILE A 416 10.89 15.12 -4.93
CA ILE A 416 11.92 15.02 -5.95
C ILE A 416 12.12 16.35 -6.65
N LEU A 417 11.06 16.99 -7.12
CA LEU A 417 11.13 18.25 -7.86
C LEU A 417 11.66 19.39 -6.98
N ASN A 418 11.13 19.54 -5.77
CA ASN A 418 11.55 20.56 -4.81
C ASN A 418 13.03 20.42 -4.42
N SER A 419 13.58 19.19 -4.38
CA SER A 419 14.99 18.94 -4.05
C SER A 419 15.99 19.55 -5.04
N VAL A 420 15.53 19.84 -6.25
CA VAL A 420 16.32 20.47 -7.32
C VAL A 420 15.82 21.86 -7.70
N GLY A 421 14.98 22.47 -6.87
CA GLY A 421 14.49 23.84 -7.04
C GLY A 421 13.37 24.01 -8.05
N ILE A 422 12.72 22.93 -8.50
CA ILE A 422 11.53 22.98 -9.35
C ILE A 422 10.31 23.08 -8.45
N SER A 423 9.62 24.23 -8.49
CA SER A 423 8.43 24.46 -7.66
C SER A 423 7.27 23.56 -8.09
N THR A 424 6.54 23.06 -7.11
CA THR A 424 5.32 22.28 -7.31
C THR A 424 4.10 23.10 -6.87
N PRO A 425 2.91 22.82 -7.44
CA PRO A 425 1.69 23.47 -7.00
C PRO A 425 1.45 23.26 -5.50
N THR A 426 0.93 24.29 -4.83
CA THR A 426 0.40 24.18 -3.47
C THR A 426 -1.04 23.64 -3.52
N ASP A 427 -1.44 22.95 -2.45
CA ASP A 427 -2.84 22.52 -2.28
C ASP A 427 -3.68 23.74 -1.84
N ASP A 428 -4.10 24.57 -2.81
CA ASP A 428 -4.85 25.82 -2.56
C ASP A 428 -6.39 25.60 -2.49
N HIS A 429 -6.82 24.37 -2.24
CA HIS A 429 -8.23 24.04 -2.07
C HIS A 429 -8.77 24.58 -0.75
N ARG A 430 -9.93 25.24 -0.81
CA ARG A 430 -10.63 25.62 0.41
C ARG A 430 -11.44 24.45 0.92
N ILE A 431 -11.47 24.29 2.24
CA ILE A 431 -12.38 23.37 2.93
C ILE A 431 -13.43 24.24 3.63
N LEU A 432 -14.65 24.20 3.09
CA LEU A 432 -15.78 24.96 3.58
C LEU A 432 -16.68 24.05 4.41
N VAL A 433 -16.99 24.46 5.63
CA VAL A 433 -17.83 23.68 6.53
C VAL A 433 -19.14 24.41 6.76
N VAL A 434 -20.21 23.83 6.24
CA VAL A 434 -21.58 24.37 6.38
C VAL A 434 -22.18 23.87 7.70
N ALA A 435 -22.56 24.79 8.58
CA ALA A 435 -23.20 24.49 9.86
C ALA A 435 -24.38 25.45 10.13
N ASN A 436 -25.32 25.04 11.01
CA ASN A 436 -26.48 25.85 11.36
C ASN A 436 -26.12 27.04 12.25
N SER A 437 -25.00 26.95 12.96
CA SER A 437 -24.50 28.00 13.84
C SER A 437 -22.98 27.95 13.96
N GLN A 438 -22.41 29.09 14.39
CA GLN A 438 -20.99 29.18 14.73
C GLN A 438 -20.60 28.14 15.83
N ALA A 439 -21.47 27.91 16.81
CA ALA A 439 -21.24 26.97 17.88
C ALA A 439 -21.16 25.50 17.37
N GLU A 440 -22.01 25.14 16.41
CA GLU A 440 -21.96 23.80 15.75
C GLU A 440 -20.67 23.64 14.95
N PHE A 441 -20.23 24.67 14.23
CA PHE A 441 -18.95 24.67 13.53
C PHE A 441 -17.77 24.49 14.49
N GLU A 442 -17.75 25.24 15.60
CA GLU A 442 -16.71 25.14 16.62
C GLU A 442 -16.68 23.75 17.26
N GLN A 443 -17.85 23.16 17.52
CA GLN A 443 -17.95 21.78 18.01
C GLN A 443 -17.42 20.78 16.99
N PHE A 444 -17.77 20.93 15.71
CA PHE A 444 -17.23 20.10 14.63
C PHE A 444 -15.72 20.25 14.54
N GLN A 445 -15.20 21.49 14.49
CA GLN A 445 -13.77 21.78 14.39
C GLN A 445 -12.97 21.20 15.55
N GLN A 446 -13.47 21.34 16.79
CA GLN A 446 -12.82 20.76 17.99
C GLN A 446 -12.77 19.24 17.97
N ALA A 447 -13.70 18.58 17.30
CA ALA A 447 -13.71 17.14 17.17
C ALA A 447 -12.68 16.63 16.14
N GLN A 448 -12.24 17.49 15.18
CA GLN A 448 -11.32 17.06 14.12
C GLN A 448 -9.88 16.92 14.64
N ALA A 449 -9.20 15.86 14.17
CA ALA A 449 -7.75 15.64 14.34
C ALA A 449 -6.97 16.00 13.06
N SER A 450 -7.48 16.97 12.30
CA SER A 450 -6.97 17.36 10.98
C SER A 450 -6.11 18.61 11.09
N ASP A 451 -5.02 18.67 10.32
CA ASP A 451 -4.19 19.86 10.14
C ASP A 451 -4.71 20.79 9.03
N PHE A 452 -5.76 20.39 8.31
CA PHE A 452 -6.37 21.22 7.28
C PHE A 452 -7.17 22.36 7.89
N GLU A 453 -6.91 23.58 7.42
CA GLU A 453 -7.70 24.75 7.78
C GLU A 453 -9.09 24.68 7.13
N CYS A 454 -10.13 24.98 7.90
CA CYS A 454 -11.49 25.00 7.39
C CYS A 454 -12.19 26.33 7.70
N THR A 455 -13.10 26.73 6.81
CA THR A 455 -13.83 27.99 6.88
C THR A 455 -15.31 27.72 7.16
N TYR A 456 -15.87 28.42 8.17
CA TYR A 456 -17.29 28.36 8.49
C TYR A 456 -18.14 29.03 7.41
N VAL A 457 -19.22 28.35 7.03
CA VAL A 457 -20.29 28.91 6.17
C VAL A 457 -21.64 28.66 6.86
N PRO A 458 -22.44 29.70 7.12
CA PRO A 458 -23.80 29.55 7.63
C PRO A 458 -24.67 28.73 6.65
N SER A 459 -25.50 27.81 7.16
CA SER A 459 -26.39 27.00 6.32
C SER A 459 -27.33 27.80 5.42
N SER A 460 -27.68 29.03 5.83
CA SER A 460 -28.46 29.99 5.02
C SER A 460 -27.71 30.50 3.78
N GLU A 461 -26.38 30.41 3.76
CA GLU A 461 -25.53 30.88 2.67
C GLU A 461 -24.99 29.73 1.80
N ALA A 462 -25.32 28.49 2.13
CA ALA A 462 -24.78 27.31 1.43
C ALA A 462 -25.05 27.33 -0.08
N SER A 463 -26.23 27.80 -0.50
CA SER A 463 -26.59 27.93 -1.93
C SER A 463 -25.83 29.03 -2.68
N ASN A 464 -25.09 29.89 -1.98
CA ASN A 464 -24.28 30.95 -2.57
C ASN A 464 -22.81 30.59 -2.69
N ILE A 465 -22.41 29.41 -2.20
CA ILE A 465 -21.02 28.93 -2.32
C ILE A 465 -20.69 28.73 -3.80
N LYS A 466 -19.63 29.40 -4.26
CA LYS A 466 -19.06 29.22 -5.59
C LYS A 466 -17.66 28.61 -5.48
N GLY A 467 -17.40 27.60 -6.29
CA GLY A 467 -16.10 26.95 -6.38
C GLY A 467 -15.00 27.94 -6.77
N SER A 468 -13.84 27.82 -6.12
CA SER A 468 -12.63 28.56 -6.44
C SER A 468 -11.99 28.04 -7.74
N GLU A 469 -10.96 28.74 -8.23
CA GLU A 469 -10.22 28.35 -9.42
C GLU A 469 -9.62 26.93 -9.32
N HIS A 470 -9.26 26.52 -8.10
CA HIS A 470 -8.63 25.20 -7.84
C HIS A 470 -9.65 24.12 -7.46
N GLY A 471 -10.93 24.47 -7.31
CA GLY A 471 -11.96 23.60 -6.73
C GLY A 471 -11.94 23.61 -5.21
N ASP A 472 -13.06 23.26 -4.59
CA ASP A 472 -13.27 23.33 -3.14
C ASP A 472 -13.96 22.08 -2.61
N LEU A 473 -13.62 21.68 -1.40
CA LEU A 473 -14.34 20.69 -0.61
C LEU A 473 -15.37 21.39 0.29
N VAL A 474 -16.65 21.06 0.14
CA VAL A 474 -17.73 21.58 0.99
C VAL A 474 -18.26 20.43 1.85
N ILE A 475 -18.16 20.54 3.16
CA ILE A 475 -18.67 19.57 4.14
C ILE A 475 -19.87 20.15 4.87
N PHE A 476 -20.99 19.43 4.89
CA PHE A 476 -22.20 19.81 5.61
C PHE A 476 -22.21 19.16 7.00
N ALA A 477 -21.69 19.84 8.02
CA ALA A 477 -21.66 19.37 9.39
C ALA A 477 -23.07 19.03 9.92
N ASN A 478 -24.06 19.86 9.57
CA ASN A 478 -25.46 19.65 9.93
C ASN A 478 -26.17 18.47 9.25
N ARG A 479 -25.48 17.72 8.38
CA ARG A 479 -25.97 16.50 7.73
C ARG A 479 -25.26 15.24 8.23
N LEU A 480 -24.23 15.39 9.07
CA LEU A 480 -23.48 14.29 9.66
C LEU A 480 -24.23 13.68 10.84
N GLU A 481 -24.14 12.36 11.00
CA GLU A 481 -24.74 11.64 12.13
C GLU A 481 -24.01 11.93 13.45
N ALA A 482 -22.68 12.11 13.38
CA ALA A 482 -21.83 12.45 14.51
C ALA A 482 -20.55 13.14 14.05
N PHE A 483 -19.85 13.85 14.94
CA PHE A 483 -18.57 14.48 14.66
C PHE A 483 -17.42 13.58 15.10
N GLY A 484 -16.97 12.74 14.17
CA GLY A 484 -15.75 11.94 14.36
C GLY A 484 -14.47 12.75 14.18
N PRO A 485 -13.31 12.24 14.63
CA PRO A 485 -12.05 12.99 14.59
C PRO A 485 -11.46 13.15 13.17
N ASP A 486 -11.87 12.35 12.21
CA ASP A 486 -11.17 12.24 10.93
C ASP A 486 -12.06 12.53 9.71
N ILE A 487 -13.18 13.19 9.89
CA ILE A 487 -14.14 13.45 8.81
C ILE A 487 -13.50 14.26 7.67
N ILE A 488 -12.76 15.32 8.01
CA ILE A 488 -12.03 16.12 7.02
C ILE A 488 -10.97 15.28 6.33
N ASN A 489 -10.17 14.55 7.11
CA ASN A 489 -9.09 13.72 6.62
C ASN A 489 -9.60 12.61 5.67
N ASP A 490 -10.72 11.96 6.01
CA ASP A 490 -11.32 10.91 5.19
C ASP A 490 -11.92 11.47 3.89
N ALA A 491 -12.54 12.64 3.95
CA ALA A 491 -13.05 13.32 2.75
C ALA A 491 -11.91 13.74 1.81
N VAL A 492 -10.85 14.35 2.35
CA VAL A 492 -9.64 14.69 1.56
C VAL A 492 -9.01 13.43 0.95
N ALA A 493 -8.83 12.37 1.74
CA ALA A 493 -8.31 11.09 1.24
C ALA A 493 -9.17 10.57 0.08
N ALA A 494 -10.51 10.64 0.18
CA ALA A 494 -11.42 10.18 -0.86
C ALA A 494 -11.20 10.93 -2.18
N TYR A 495 -11.04 12.24 -2.14
CA TYR A 495 -10.78 13.06 -3.33
C TYR A 495 -9.35 12.94 -3.87
N ARG A 496 -8.43 12.33 -3.13
CA ARG A 496 -7.08 11.98 -3.59
C ARG A 496 -7.01 10.66 -4.38
N TYR A 497 -8.04 9.80 -4.29
CA TYR A 497 -8.09 8.57 -5.09
C TYR A 497 -9.29 8.46 -6.04
N SER A 498 -10.26 9.37 -5.94
CA SER A 498 -11.46 9.34 -6.78
C SER A 498 -11.97 10.76 -7.06
N ALA A 499 -12.91 10.88 -7.97
CA ALA A 499 -13.50 12.15 -8.37
C ALA A 499 -15.04 12.10 -8.38
N PRO A 500 -15.70 11.73 -7.27
CA PRO A 500 -17.14 11.87 -7.20
C PRO A 500 -17.52 13.35 -6.99
N ASP A 501 -18.67 13.76 -7.50
CA ASP A 501 -19.21 15.12 -7.23
C ASP A 501 -19.67 15.24 -5.78
N ALA A 502 -20.13 14.12 -5.18
CA ALA A 502 -20.64 14.09 -3.82
C ALA A 502 -20.19 12.86 -3.01
N LEU A 503 -20.03 13.06 -1.69
CA LEU A 503 -19.74 12.00 -0.73
C LEU A 503 -20.81 11.88 0.34
N TYR A 504 -21.12 10.63 0.69
CA TYR A 504 -21.85 10.27 1.91
C TYR A 504 -20.86 9.75 2.93
N ILE A 505 -20.60 10.53 3.98
CA ILE A 505 -19.67 10.15 5.06
C ILE A 505 -20.48 9.45 6.16
N THR A 506 -20.14 8.19 6.44
CA THR A 506 -20.84 7.34 7.40
C THR A 506 -19.89 6.78 8.45
N ALA A 507 -20.42 6.29 9.56
CA ALA A 507 -19.67 5.59 10.58
C ALA A 507 -18.98 4.33 10.02
N PHE A 508 -17.84 3.94 10.59
CA PHE A 508 -17.10 2.75 10.10
C PHE A 508 -17.89 1.44 10.34
N ASP A 509 -18.74 1.39 11.37
CA ASP A 509 -19.59 0.28 11.74
C ASP A 509 -20.98 0.30 11.05
N SER A 510 -21.25 1.30 10.21
CA SER A 510 -22.47 1.40 9.40
C SER A 510 -22.58 0.21 8.42
N GLU A 511 -23.81 -0.30 8.21
CA GLU A 511 -24.09 -1.34 7.18
C GLU A 511 -24.10 -0.79 5.74
N ALA A 512 -23.98 0.54 5.55
CA ALA A 512 -23.97 1.14 4.23
C ALA A 512 -22.80 0.61 3.38
N GLU A 513 -23.08 0.24 2.13
CA GLU A 513 -22.05 -0.07 1.15
C GLU A 513 -21.11 1.12 0.98
N ALA A 514 -19.81 0.87 0.97
CA ALA A 514 -18.82 1.93 0.89
C ALA A 514 -17.79 1.66 -0.21
N TYR A 515 -17.17 2.74 -0.69
CA TYR A 515 -16.18 2.74 -1.78
C TYR A 515 -16.74 2.24 -3.12
N GLU A 516 -18.06 2.36 -3.31
CA GLU A 516 -18.75 2.05 -4.56
C GLU A 516 -19.16 3.35 -5.26
N PRO A 517 -18.54 3.70 -6.40
CA PRO A 517 -19.00 4.82 -7.20
C PRO A 517 -20.39 4.54 -7.77
N THR A 518 -21.29 5.49 -7.62
CA THR A 518 -22.67 5.43 -8.13
C THR A 518 -22.89 6.57 -9.10
N THR A 519 -23.50 6.30 -10.27
CA THR A 519 -23.91 7.31 -11.25
C THR A 519 -25.38 7.66 -11.10
N HIS A 520 -25.73 8.92 -11.39
CA HIS A 520 -27.08 9.46 -11.27
C HIS A 520 -27.50 10.17 -12.54
N ASP A 521 -28.62 9.78 -13.15
CA ASP A 521 -29.13 10.41 -14.39
C ASP A 521 -29.84 11.75 -14.13
N ASN A 522 -30.36 11.97 -12.92
CA ASN A 522 -31.20 13.13 -12.57
C ASN A 522 -30.79 13.74 -11.19
N GLY A 523 -29.53 13.71 -10.85
CA GLY A 523 -29.05 14.13 -9.54
C GLY A 523 -29.35 13.15 -8.40
N ILE A 524 -28.97 13.53 -7.17
CA ILE A 524 -29.17 12.70 -5.98
C ILE A 524 -30.51 13.03 -5.29
N SER A 525 -31.22 12.02 -4.82
CA SER A 525 -32.51 12.18 -4.11
C SER A 525 -32.35 12.52 -2.62
N LYS A 526 -31.21 12.16 -2.01
CA LYS A 526 -30.86 12.44 -0.63
C LYS A 526 -29.64 13.37 -0.62
N PRO A 527 -29.72 14.53 0.05
CA PRO A 527 -28.57 15.44 0.16
C PRO A 527 -27.33 14.74 0.71
N ALA A 528 -26.19 14.91 0.02
CA ALA A 528 -24.91 14.35 0.44
C ALA A 528 -24.32 15.12 1.63
N THR A 529 -23.33 14.51 2.29
CA THR A 529 -22.62 15.10 3.43
C THR A 529 -21.43 15.94 3.03
N ALA A 530 -20.84 15.68 1.85
CA ALA A 530 -19.79 16.52 1.29
C ALA A 530 -19.87 16.57 -0.24
N TYR A 531 -19.33 17.65 -0.82
CA TYR A 531 -19.31 17.89 -2.26
C TYR A 531 -17.95 18.42 -2.68
N TRP A 532 -17.55 18.05 -3.88
CA TRP A 532 -16.50 18.74 -4.61
C TRP A 532 -17.15 19.71 -5.58
N ILE A 533 -16.74 20.98 -5.54
CA ILE A 533 -17.24 22.00 -6.47
C ILE A 533 -16.08 22.60 -7.27
N ASN A 534 -16.19 22.55 -8.61
CA ASN A 534 -15.20 23.13 -9.51
C ASN A 534 -15.38 24.65 -9.65
N ALA A 535 -14.43 25.29 -10.34
CA ALA A 535 -14.45 26.74 -10.57
C ALA A 535 -15.79 27.25 -11.12
N GLY A 536 -16.44 28.13 -10.35
CA GLY A 536 -17.71 28.73 -10.71
C GLY A 536 -18.96 27.88 -10.53
N GLU A 537 -18.83 26.60 -10.21
CA GLU A 537 -19.94 25.72 -9.84
C GLU A 537 -20.49 26.06 -8.46
N MET A 538 -21.71 25.62 -8.18
CA MET A 538 -22.38 25.75 -6.88
C MET A 538 -22.81 24.36 -6.39
N VAL A 539 -23.01 24.21 -5.09
CA VAL A 539 -23.60 23.02 -4.51
C VAL A 539 -25.04 22.88 -4.97
N ASP A 540 -25.34 21.84 -5.73
CA ASP A 540 -26.68 21.53 -6.21
C ASP A 540 -26.88 20.03 -6.34
N ASP A 541 -27.76 19.44 -5.51
CA ASP A 541 -28.09 18.03 -5.53
C ASP A 541 -28.64 17.55 -6.89
N ALA A 542 -29.25 18.45 -7.67
CA ALA A 542 -29.80 18.14 -8.98
C ALA A 542 -28.73 17.97 -10.08
N THR A 543 -27.53 18.50 -9.85
CA THR A 543 -26.41 18.44 -10.81
C THR A 543 -25.38 17.35 -10.48
N VAL A 544 -25.54 16.63 -9.36
CA VAL A 544 -24.65 15.54 -8.98
C VAL A 544 -24.80 14.36 -9.95
N GLU A 545 -23.77 14.08 -10.72
CA GLU A 545 -23.73 12.95 -11.65
C GLU A 545 -23.13 11.71 -11.00
N THR A 546 -22.23 11.88 -10.06
CA THR A 546 -21.55 10.79 -9.38
C THR A 546 -21.51 10.97 -7.87
N SER A 547 -21.72 9.90 -7.12
CA SER A 547 -21.55 9.90 -5.66
C SER A 547 -20.84 8.65 -5.16
N MET A 548 -20.33 8.71 -3.93
CA MET A 548 -19.73 7.56 -3.26
C MET A 548 -19.96 7.66 -1.75
N THR A 549 -20.22 6.52 -1.11
CA THR A 549 -20.19 6.43 0.36
C THR A 549 -18.78 6.10 0.83
N ILE A 550 -18.31 6.82 1.84
CA ILE A 550 -17.05 6.51 2.54
C ILE A 550 -17.31 6.29 4.02
N LYS A 551 -16.42 5.54 4.65
CA LYS A 551 -16.45 5.32 6.10
C LYS A 551 -15.47 6.26 6.80
N SER A 552 -15.82 6.68 8.02
CA SER A 552 -14.99 7.53 8.86
C SER A 552 -14.88 6.98 10.28
N SER A 553 -13.90 7.47 11.05
CA SER A 553 -13.52 6.97 12.37
C SER A 553 -14.48 7.40 13.49
N PHE A 554 -15.77 7.18 13.32
CA PHE A 554 -16.76 7.30 14.39
C PHE A 554 -17.73 6.12 14.35
N THR A 555 -18.41 5.83 15.47
CA THR A 555 -19.42 4.79 15.54
C THR A 555 -20.80 5.37 15.23
N SER A 556 -21.68 4.54 14.66
CA SER A 556 -23.08 4.91 14.48
C SER A 556 -23.72 5.19 15.84
N ASN A 557 -24.55 6.24 15.91
CA ASN A 557 -25.38 6.48 17.09
C ASN A 557 -26.48 5.42 17.10
N ASN A 558 -26.36 4.41 17.97
CA ASN A 558 -27.42 3.45 18.28
C ASN A 558 -28.44 4.05 19.23
#